data_8520cac323bb1e2f68e73db0452bd4b1
#
_entry.id   8520cac323bb1e2f68e73db0452bd4b1
#
_cell.length_a   1.000
_cell.length_b   1.000
_cell.length_c   1.000
_cell.angle_alpha   90.00
_cell.angle_beta   90.00
_cell.angle_gamma   90.00
#
_symmetry.space_group_name_H-M   'P 1'
#
loop_
_entity.id
_entity.type
_entity.pdbx_description
1 polymer ?
#
loop_
_entity_poly.entity_id
_entity_poly.type
_entity_poly.pdbx_seq_one_letter_code
_entity_poly.pdbx_strand_id
1 'polypeptide(L)'
;MNRPAIFAAAIFALTLTAAAQTDAMPPEQNAQVKPHSHPMGAPSTSLTIKTDDGHSLTLTLADLKTLPQQTLTVHNAHQNADETYSGPLLSDVLAKAGVVLTEKTEHPMLHEYVIATGTDKYWVLYSLAEVHPGLHKAHVIVAIARSGEPLTTAGQFELINDLDVKPARWVHNVTTIALHTPAE
;
A
#
# COMPACT_ATOMS: atom_id res chain seq x y z
N MET A 1 -99.76 26.18 0.82
CA MET A 1 -99.43 24.81 0.43
C MET A 1 -98.11 24.86 -0.31
N ASN A 2 -96.99 24.69 0.35
CA ASN A 2 -95.65 24.64 -0.26
C ASN A 2 -94.83 23.52 0.44
N ARG A 3 -94.49 22.56 -0.36
CA ARG A 3 -93.60 21.45 0.10
C ARG A 3 -92.17 21.86 -0.16
N PRO A 4 -91.25 21.72 0.82
CA PRO A 4 -89.80 21.91 0.56
C PRO A 4 -89.18 20.61 -0.01
N ALA A 5 -88.40 20.72 -1.01
CA ALA A 5 -87.61 19.68 -1.63
C ALA A 5 -86.36 19.43 -0.75
N ILE A 6 -86.10 18.15 -0.43
CA ILE A 6 -84.95 17.73 0.29
C ILE A 6 -83.84 17.40 -0.75
N PHE A 7 -82.76 18.16 -0.75
CA PHE A 7 -81.55 17.83 -1.52
C PHE A 7 -80.65 16.88 -0.67
N ALA A 8 -80.48 15.65 -1.14
CA ALA A 8 -79.51 14.73 -0.57
C ALA A 8 -78.13 15.00 -1.22
N ALA A 9 -77.17 15.46 -0.43
CA ALA A 9 -75.79 15.59 -0.86
C ALA A 9 -75.10 14.25 -0.65
N ALA A 10 -74.70 13.61 -1.74
CA ALA A 10 -73.85 12.41 -1.70
C ALA A 10 -72.36 12.84 -1.54
N ILE A 11 -71.78 12.54 -0.39
CA ILE A 11 -70.34 12.72 -0.13
C ILE A 11 -69.62 11.49 -0.69
N PHE A 12 -68.88 11.70 -1.76
CA PHE A 12 -67.95 10.68 -2.30
C PHE A 12 -66.65 10.76 -1.52
N ALA A 13 -66.42 9.80 -0.63
CA ALA A 13 -65.14 9.64 0.05
C ALA A 13 -64.13 8.95 -0.89
N LEU A 14 -63.17 9.71 -1.37
CA LEU A 14 -62.05 9.21 -2.15
C LEU A 14 -60.99 8.66 -1.18
N THR A 15 -60.93 7.36 -1.01
CA THR A 15 -59.87 6.70 -0.23
C THR A 15 -58.62 6.59 -1.10
N LEU A 16 -57.62 7.40 -0.82
CA LEU A 16 -56.30 7.33 -1.44
C LEU A 16 -55.51 6.21 -0.74
N THR A 17 -55.43 5.04 -1.37
CA THR A 17 -54.53 3.95 -0.94
C THR A 17 -53.12 4.30 -1.39
N ALA A 18 -52.27 4.78 -0.47
CA ALA A 18 -50.85 4.89 -0.70
C ALA A 18 -50.24 3.47 -0.70
N ALA A 19 -49.91 2.98 -1.89
CA ALA A 19 -49.07 1.78 -2.04
C ALA A 19 -47.62 2.20 -1.66
N ALA A 20 -47.16 1.78 -0.49
CA ALA A 20 -45.74 1.85 -0.14
C ALA A 20 -44.99 0.86 -1.02
N GLN A 21 -44.30 1.36 -2.05
CA GLN A 21 -43.28 0.59 -2.76
C GLN A 21 -42.09 0.47 -1.83
N THR A 22 -41.94 -0.68 -1.19
CA THR A 22 -40.66 -1.08 -0.60
C THR A 22 -39.75 -1.45 -1.76
N ASP A 23 -38.87 -0.53 -2.16
CA ASP A 23 -37.71 -0.87 -2.98
C ASP A 23 -36.87 -1.87 -2.18
N ALA A 24 -37.09 -3.15 -2.44
CA ALA A 24 -36.20 -4.20 -1.99
C ALA A 24 -34.90 -4.02 -2.79
N MET A 25 -33.86 -3.53 -2.09
CA MET A 25 -32.50 -3.58 -2.61
C MET A 25 -32.20 -4.99 -3.11
N PRO A 26 -31.67 -5.15 -4.34
CA PRO A 26 -31.21 -6.46 -4.79
C PRO A 26 -30.21 -6.99 -3.77
N PRO A 27 -30.19 -8.30 -3.48
CA PRO A 27 -29.19 -8.87 -2.60
C PRO A 27 -27.81 -8.52 -3.17
N GLU A 28 -26.99 -7.81 -2.36
CA GLU A 28 -25.57 -7.64 -2.66
C GLU A 28 -25.02 -9.02 -3.01
N GLN A 29 -24.69 -9.20 -4.27
CA GLN A 29 -23.92 -10.35 -4.70
C GLN A 29 -22.60 -10.23 -3.95
N ASN A 30 -22.48 -11.01 -2.91
CA ASN A 30 -21.24 -11.22 -2.17
C ASN A 30 -20.23 -11.76 -3.21
N ALA A 31 -19.58 -10.83 -3.92
CA ALA A 31 -18.48 -11.16 -4.80
C ALA A 31 -17.42 -11.75 -3.86
N GLN A 32 -17.37 -13.07 -3.81
CA GLN A 32 -16.27 -13.79 -3.18
C GLN A 32 -15.01 -13.27 -3.86
N VAL A 33 -14.34 -12.33 -3.20
CA VAL A 33 -12.97 -11.94 -3.54
C VAL A 33 -12.15 -13.21 -3.40
N LYS A 34 -11.91 -13.89 -4.52
CA LYS A 34 -10.97 -15.01 -4.56
C LYS A 34 -9.66 -14.45 -4.00
N PRO A 35 -9.08 -15.09 -2.98
CA PRO A 35 -7.75 -14.70 -2.55
C PRO A 35 -6.84 -14.77 -3.77
N HIS A 36 -6.27 -13.63 -4.16
CA HIS A 36 -5.27 -13.59 -5.21
C HIS A 36 -4.02 -14.27 -4.66
N SER A 37 -3.94 -15.59 -4.83
CA SER A 37 -2.69 -16.30 -4.61
C SER A 37 -1.76 -15.95 -5.76
N HIS A 38 -0.92 -14.93 -5.56
CA HIS A 38 0.21 -14.71 -6.45
C HIS A 38 1.13 -15.93 -6.35
N PRO A 39 1.56 -16.52 -7.47
CA PRO A 39 2.57 -17.58 -7.41
C PRO A 39 3.77 -17.01 -6.66
N MET A 40 4.21 -17.67 -5.59
CA MET A 40 5.45 -17.29 -4.93
C MET A 40 6.58 -17.38 -5.97
N GLY A 41 7.17 -16.24 -6.32
CA GLY A 41 8.35 -16.20 -7.17
C GLY A 41 9.55 -16.88 -6.49
N ALA A 42 10.61 -17.14 -7.27
CA ALA A 42 11.85 -17.64 -6.68
C ALA A 42 12.36 -16.67 -5.60
N PRO A 43 12.99 -17.15 -4.51
CA PRO A 43 13.55 -16.30 -3.48
C PRO A 43 14.54 -15.28 -4.05
N SER A 44 14.39 -14.00 -3.69
CA SER A 44 15.32 -12.95 -4.08
C SER A 44 16.69 -13.16 -3.41
N THR A 45 17.77 -13.05 -4.19
CA THR A 45 19.16 -13.18 -3.71
C THR A 45 19.97 -11.90 -3.94
N SER A 46 19.42 -10.95 -4.69
CA SER A 46 20.01 -9.64 -4.96
C SER A 46 18.92 -8.59 -5.10
N LEU A 47 19.26 -7.34 -4.82
CA LEU A 47 18.40 -6.18 -4.96
C LEU A 47 19.02 -5.21 -5.98
N THR A 48 18.28 -4.88 -7.03
CA THR A 48 18.73 -3.94 -8.06
C THR A 48 18.04 -2.59 -7.87
N ILE A 49 18.85 -1.54 -7.70
CA ILE A 49 18.38 -0.15 -7.70
C ILE A 49 18.57 0.39 -9.12
N LYS A 50 17.54 1.04 -9.65
CA LYS A 50 17.57 1.69 -10.98
C LYS A 50 17.20 3.16 -10.85
N THR A 51 17.85 4.01 -11.64
CA THR A 51 17.56 5.44 -11.71
C THR A 51 17.17 5.84 -13.13
N ASP A 52 16.47 6.94 -13.30
CA ASP A 52 15.94 7.38 -14.62
C ASP A 52 17.05 7.80 -15.61
N ASP A 53 18.22 8.15 -15.10
CA ASP A 53 19.42 8.41 -15.94
C ASP A 53 20.05 7.13 -16.51
N GLY A 54 19.43 5.97 -16.26
CA GLY A 54 19.89 4.67 -16.73
C GLY A 54 20.96 4.02 -15.85
N HIS A 55 21.34 4.65 -14.71
CA HIS A 55 22.23 4.01 -13.76
C HIS A 55 21.54 2.80 -13.09
N SER A 56 22.32 1.75 -12.83
CA SER A 56 21.81 0.54 -12.16
C SER A 56 22.88 -0.02 -11.24
N LEU A 57 22.50 -0.28 -9.99
CA LEU A 57 23.35 -0.88 -8.98
C LEU A 57 22.70 -2.14 -8.42
N THR A 58 23.41 -3.25 -8.45
CA THR A 58 22.94 -4.51 -7.80
C THR A 58 23.66 -4.70 -6.48
N LEU A 59 22.87 -4.90 -5.43
CA LEU A 59 23.32 -5.09 -4.05
C LEU A 59 23.03 -6.53 -3.60
N THR A 60 23.95 -7.10 -2.86
CA THR A 60 23.84 -8.39 -2.19
C THR A 60 23.41 -8.22 -0.73
N LEU A 61 23.08 -9.32 -0.07
CA LEU A 61 22.83 -9.30 1.39
C LEU A 61 24.05 -8.79 2.16
N ALA A 62 25.29 -9.09 1.69
CA ALA A 62 26.51 -8.62 2.32
C ALA A 62 26.61 -7.08 2.22
N ASP A 63 26.25 -6.49 1.08
CA ASP A 63 26.26 -5.04 0.88
C ASP A 63 25.25 -4.36 1.81
N LEU A 64 24.04 -4.89 1.94
CA LEU A 64 23.01 -4.32 2.82
C LEU A 64 23.41 -4.40 4.30
N LYS A 65 24.12 -5.44 4.71
CA LYS A 65 24.66 -5.57 6.09
C LYS A 65 25.72 -4.54 6.44
N THR A 66 26.35 -3.89 5.46
CA THR A 66 27.34 -2.82 5.71
C THR A 66 26.70 -1.47 6.01
N LEU A 67 25.41 -1.31 5.73
CA LEU A 67 24.66 -0.08 5.99
C LEU A 67 24.20 0.00 7.46
N PRO A 68 23.86 1.19 7.97
CA PRO A 68 23.22 1.33 9.28
C PRO A 68 21.94 0.50 9.34
N GLN A 69 21.78 -0.30 10.39
CA GLN A 69 20.63 -1.17 10.57
C GLN A 69 19.60 -0.51 11.48
N GLN A 70 18.32 -0.57 11.06
CA GLN A 70 17.17 -0.19 11.88
C GLN A 70 16.40 -1.43 12.30
N THR A 71 15.74 -1.37 13.45
CA THR A 71 14.82 -2.41 13.92
C THR A 71 13.45 -1.80 14.12
N LEU A 72 12.45 -2.36 13.46
CA LEU A 72 11.06 -1.91 13.51
C LEU A 72 10.19 -3.03 14.06
N THR A 73 9.27 -2.68 14.97
CA THR A 73 8.18 -3.57 15.37
C THR A 73 6.89 -3.05 14.76
N VAL A 74 6.24 -3.87 13.97
CA VAL A 74 5.04 -3.52 13.20
C VAL A 74 3.93 -4.53 13.47
N HIS A 75 2.68 -4.05 13.46
CA HIS A 75 1.53 -4.93 13.57
C HIS A 75 1.17 -5.52 12.21
N ASN A 76 1.35 -6.83 12.05
CA ASN A 76 0.88 -7.54 10.87
C ASN A 76 -0.60 -7.90 11.01
N ALA A 77 -1.49 -7.08 10.40
CA ALA A 77 -2.93 -7.28 10.47
C ALA A 77 -3.42 -8.60 9.84
N HIS A 78 -2.64 -9.23 8.93
CA HIS A 78 -2.98 -10.53 8.36
C HIS A 78 -2.71 -11.68 9.32
N GLN A 79 -1.66 -11.55 10.14
CA GLN A 79 -1.27 -12.54 11.16
C GLN A 79 -1.89 -12.21 12.53
N ASN A 80 -2.44 -10.99 12.68
CA ASN A 80 -2.89 -10.42 13.96
C ASN A 80 -1.81 -10.56 15.05
N ALA A 81 -0.58 -10.20 14.69
CA ALA A 81 0.60 -10.32 15.54
C ALA A 81 1.60 -9.19 15.27
N ASP A 82 2.36 -8.83 16.30
CA ASP A 82 3.48 -7.92 16.15
C ASP A 82 4.71 -8.69 15.65
N GLU A 83 5.35 -8.16 14.62
CA GLU A 83 6.54 -8.72 14.00
C GLU A 83 7.67 -7.72 14.08
N THR A 84 8.88 -8.19 14.38
CA THR A 84 10.08 -7.35 14.45
C THR A 84 10.97 -7.62 13.24
N TYR A 85 11.22 -6.58 12.46
CA TYR A 85 12.07 -6.63 11.28
C TYR A 85 13.34 -5.81 11.49
N SER A 86 14.45 -6.20 10.86
CA SER A 86 15.67 -5.41 10.85
C SER A 86 16.30 -5.34 9.46
N GLY A 87 16.84 -4.16 9.14
CA GLY A 87 17.48 -3.86 7.87
C GLY A 87 17.83 -2.38 7.73
N PRO A 88 18.54 -1.97 6.66
CA PRO A 88 18.84 -0.58 6.40
C PRO A 88 17.58 0.21 5.98
N LEU A 89 17.60 1.53 6.23
CA LEU A 89 16.61 2.44 5.65
C LEU A 89 16.67 2.39 4.13
N LEU A 90 15.52 2.51 3.48
CA LEU A 90 15.44 2.60 2.03
C LEU A 90 16.22 3.82 1.51
N SER A 91 16.24 4.94 2.25
CA SER A 91 17.05 6.12 1.92
C SER A 91 18.55 5.81 1.89
N ASP A 92 19.06 5.00 2.83
CA ASP A 92 20.47 4.59 2.84
C ASP A 92 20.82 3.66 1.67
N VAL A 93 19.88 2.80 1.31
CA VAL A 93 20.02 1.92 0.14
C VAL A 93 20.03 2.73 -1.16
N LEU A 94 19.15 3.72 -1.29
CA LEU A 94 19.11 4.65 -2.42
C LEU A 94 20.38 5.48 -2.52
N ALA A 95 20.92 5.94 -1.40
CA ALA A 95 22.17 6.69 -1.34
C ALA A 95 23.37 5.89 -1.90
N LYS A 96 23.40 4.55 -1.73
CA LYS A 96 24.39 3.67 -2.37
C LYS A 96 24.35 3.74 -3.90
N ALA A 97 23.19 3.99 -4.48
CA ALA A 97 23.01 4.15 -5.93
C ALA A 97 23.19 5.62 -6.38
N GLY A 98 23.65 6.51 -5.49
CA GLY A 98 23.86 7.92 -5.81
C GLY A 98 22.65 8.83 -5.61
N VAL A 99 21.51 8.30 -5.17
CA VAL A 99 20.29 9.07 -4.86
C VAL A 99 20.44 9.66 -3.46
N VAL A 100 21.04 10.85 -3.36
CA VAL A 100 21.32 11.50 -2.08
C VAL A 100 20.18 12.44 -1.73
N LEU A 101 19.49 12.12 -0.65
CA LEU A 101 18.35 12.89 -0.12
C LEU A 101 18.90 13.91 0.90
N THR A 102 18.94 15.19 0.52
CA THR A 102 19.42 16.30 1.36
C THR A 102 18.46 17.48 1.26
N GLU A 103 18.57 18.44 2.18
CA GLU A 103 17.82 19.69 2.13
C GLU A 103 17.94 20.43 0.79
N LYS A 104 19.09 20.28 0.09
CA LYS A 104 19.29 20.89 -1.24
C LYS A 104 18.53 20.18 -2.36
N THR A 105 18.19 18.92 -2.16
CA THR A 105 17.45 18.10 -3.12
C THR A 105 15.97 17.97 -2.78
N GLU A 106 15.48 18.61 -1.69
CA GLU A 106 14.09 18.50 -1.25
C GLU A 106 13.06 18.87 -2.33
N HIS A 107 13.24 19.99 -3.03
CA HIS A 107 12.28 20.44 -4.03
C HIS A 107 12.14 19.48 -5.22
N PRO A 108 13.22 19.07 -5.91
CA PRO A 108 13.12 18.07 -6.96
C PRO A 108 12.51 16.74 -6.48
N MET A 109 12.94 16.24 -5.32
CA MET A 109 12.49 14.95 -4.81
C MET A 109 11.00 14.90 -4.44
N LEU A 110 10.33 16.05 -4.19
CA LEU A 110 8.89 16.08 -3.93
C LEU A 110 8.06 15.60 -5.14
N HIS A 111 8.65 15.61 -6.33
CA HIS A 111 8.02 15.12 -7.56
C HIS A 111 8.45 13.71 -7.93
N GLU A 112 9.44 13.14 -7.23
CA GLU A 112 10.00 11.84 -7.54
C GLU A 112 9.35 10.74 -6.70
N TYR A 113 9.38 9.51 -7.23
CA TYR A 113 8.86 8.33 -6.55
C TYR A 113 9.69 7.09 -6.86
N VAL A 114 9.60 6.10 -6.00
CA VAL A 114 10.20 4.79 -6.21
C VAL A 114 9.12 3.73 -6.38
N ILE A 115 9.37 2.80 -7.29
CA ILE A 115 8.58 1.56 -7.44
C ILE A 115 9.43 0.41 -6.93
N ALA A 116 8.95 -0.28 -5.90
CA ALA A 116 9.53 -1.50 -5.40
C ALA A 116 8.78 -2.71 -5.97
N THR A 117 9.49 -3.68 -6.52
CA THR A 117 8.91 -4.85 -7.19
C THR A 117 9.50 -6.15 -6.65
N GLY A 118 8.64 -7.11 -6.32
CA GLY A 118 8.98 -8.47 -5.91
C GLY A 118 9.16 -9.44 -7.08
N THR A 119 9.62 -10.65 -6.77
CA THR A 119 9.78 -11.73 -7.77
C THR A 119 8.44 -12.20 -8.34
N ASP A 120 7.35 -12.07 -7.59
CA ASP A 120 5.97 -12.40 -7.97
C ASP A 120 5.30 -11.31 -8.85
N LYS A 121 6.05 -10.24 -9.19
CA LYS A 121 5.58 -9.07 -9.91
C LYS A 121 4.64 -8.17 -9.10
N TYR A 122 4.45 -8.44 -7.82
CA TYR A 122 3.80 -7.47 -6.95
C TYR A 122 4.68 -6.22 -6.84
N TRP A 123 4.05 -5.05 -6.92
CA TRP A 123 4.77 -3.78 -6.83
C TRP A 123 3.99 -2.74 -6.05
N VAL A 124 4.71 -1.82 -5.45
CA VAL A 124 4.16 -0.69 -4.70
C VAL A 124 4.93 0.58 -5.05
N LEU A 125 4.30 1.71 -4.79
CA LEU A 125 4.87 3.03 -4.99
C LEU A 125 5.03 3.74 -3.64
N TYR A 126 6.18 4.41 -3.48
CA TYR A 126 6.42 5.39 -2.43
C TYR A 126 6.87 6.70 -3.07
N SER A 127 6.33 7.84 -2.64
CA SER A 127 6.95 9.12 -2.97
C SER A 127 8.33 9.18 -2.33
N LEU A 128 9.28 9.88 -2.97
CA LEU A 128 10.62 9.99 -2.39
C LEU A 128 10.59 10.77 -1.07
N ALA A 129 9.63 11.69 -0.91
CA ALA A 129 9.39 12.42 0.32
C ALA A 129 8.99 11.51 1.50
N GLU A 130 8.23 10.42 1.26
CA GLU A 130 7.88 9.44 2.30
C GLU A 130 9.09 8.64 2.78
N VAL A 131 10.10 8.49 1.94
CA VAL A 131 11.33 7.75 2.24
C VAL A 131 12.38 8.63 2.91
N HIS A 132 12.24 9.97 2.79
CA HIS A 132 13.21 10.92 3.34
C HIS A 132 12.98 11.12 4.85
N PRO A 133 13.97 10.77 5.71
CA PRO A 133 13.78 10.82 7.17
C PRO A 133 13.59 12.23 7.73
N GLY A 134 13.96 13.27 7.00
CA GLY A 134 13.75 14.68 7.37
C GLY A 134 12.36 15.22 7.02
N LEU A 135 11.64 14.57 6.10
CA LEU A 135 10.32 15.02 5.63
C LEU A 135 9.18 14.17 6.20
N HIS A 136 9.43 12.90 6.44
CA HIS A 136 8.41 11.98 6.93
C HIS A 136 8.89 11.17 8.13
N LYS A 137 7.96 10.83 9.03
CA LYS A 137 8.27 10.09 10.26
C LYS A 137 8.29 8.57 10.06
N ALA A 138 7.72 8.07 8.98
CA ALA A 138 7.76 6.64 8.69
C ALA A 138 9.19 6.19 8.41
N HIS A 139 9.50 4.98 8.86
CA HIS A 139 10.72 4.30 8.47
C HIS A 139 10.35 3.23 7.45
N VAL A 140 10.85 3.40 6.24
CA VAL A 140 10.79 2.36 5.21
C VAL A 140 12.13 1.67 5.18
N ILE A 141 12.17 0.38 5.53
CA ILE A 141 13.41 -0.42 5.55
C ILE A 141 13.39 -1.50 4.47
N VAL A 142 14.57 -1.83 3.98
CA VAL A 142 14.81 -3.08 3.27
C VAL A 142 15.21 -4.11 4.33
N ALA A 143 14.20 -4.80 4.86
CA ALA A 143 14.39 -5.82 5.89
C ALA A 143 15.21 -6.99 5.34
N ILE A 144 16.17 -7.46 6.13
CA ILE A 144 17.02 -8.62 5.86
C ILE A 144 16.91 -9.70 6.94
N ALA A 145 16.23 -9.39 8.04
CA ALA A 145 15.95 -10.34 9.10
C ALA A 145 14.58 -10.06 9.75
N ARG A 146 13.95 -11.13 10.29
CA ARG A 146 12.73 -11.07 11.09
C ARG A 146 12.96 -11.81 12.40
N SER A 147 12.62 -11.18 13.52
CA SER A 147 12.81 -11.73 14.88
C SER A 147 14.26 -12.17 15.15
N GLY A 148 15.23 -11.47 14.58
CA GLY A 148 16.65 -11.77 14.71
C GLY A 148 17.20 -12.83 13.74
N GLU A 149 16.32 -13.53 13.02
CA GLU A 149 16.71 -14.56 12.07
C GLU A 149 16.69 -14.02 10.62
N PRO A 150 17.64 -14.44 9.76
CA PRO A 150 17.65 -14.06 8.36
C PRO A 150 16.34 -14.42 7.65
N LEU A 151 15.89 -13.55 6.75
CA LEU A 151 14.75 -13.86 5.87
C LEU A 151 15.13 -15.00 4.92
N THR A 152 14.26 -16.02 4.83
CA THR A 152 14.48 -17.21 4.01
C THR A 152 13.32 -17.57 3.11
N THR A 153 12.10 -17.67 3.66
CA THR A 153 10.90 -18.11 2.94
C THR A 153 10.36 -17.05 1.97
N ALA A 154 10.50 -15.78 2.32
CA ALA A 154 10.09 -14.64 1.50
C ALA A 154 11.27 -14.01 0.74
N GLY A 155 12.34 -14.78 0.44
CA GLY A 155 13.61 -14.28 -0.10
C GLY A 155 14.46 -13.61 0.95
N GLN A 156 15.57 -12.99 0.52
CA GLN A 156 16.50 -12.33 1.43
C GLN A 156 16.12 -10.87 1.76
N PHE A 157 15.17 -10.30 1.02
CA PHE A 157 14.81 -8.89 1.12
C PHE A 157 13.29 -8.71 1.14
N GLU A 158 12.83 -7.89 2.09
CA GLU A 158 11.43 -7.53 2.22
C GLU A 158 11.33 -6.02 2.48
N LEU A 159 10.39 -5.33 1.82
CA LEU A 159 10.16 -3.91 2.08
C LEU A 159 9.10 -3.76 3.15
N ILE A 160 9.43 -3.04 4.23
CA ILE A 160 8.57 -2.83 5.40
C ILE A 160 8.45 -1.33 5.67
N ASN A 161 7.22 -0.86 5.93
CA ASN A 161 6.92 0.49 6.39
C ASN A 161 6.22 0.40 7.75
N ASP A 162 6.74 1.10 8.76
CA ASP A 162 6.27 1.03 10.15
C ASP A 162 4.97 1.82 10.40
N LEU A 163 4.60 2.77 9.55
CA LEU A 163 3.37 3.56 9.69
C LEU A 163 2.21 3.07 8.83
N ASP A 164 2.38 2.03 8.06
CA ASP A 164 1.27 1.44 7.31
C ASP A 164 0.33 0.70 8.26
N VAL A 165 -0.95 1.08 8.27
CA VAL A 165 -1.99 0.44 9.08
C VAL A 165 -2.20 -1.03 8.69
N LYS A 166 -1.89 -1.37 7.44
CA LYS A 166 -1.97 -2.73 6.88
C LYS A 166 -0.73 -3.01 6.04
N PRO A 167 -0.29 -4.27 5.96
CA PRO A 167 0.91 -4.66 5.19
C PRO A 167 0.69 -4.63 3.66
N ALA A 168 -0.25 -3.83 3.17
CA ALA A 168 -0.58 -3.76 1.74
C ALA A 168 0.53 -3.14 0.88
N ARG A 169 1.46 -2.40 1.46
CA ARG A 169 2.64 -1.87 0.74
C ARG A 169 3.94 -2.57 1.12
N TRP A 170 3.87 -3.65 1.88
CA TRP A 170 5.04 -4.49 2.09
C TRP A 170 5.28 -5.35 0.87
N VAL A 171 6.53 -5.47 0.45
CA VAL A 171 6.91 -6.26 -0.72
C VAL A 171 7.81 -7.40 -0.30
N HIS A 172 7.28 -8.61 -0.36
CA HIS A 172 8.07 -9.82 -0.15
C HIS A 172 8.97 -10.08 -1.36
N ASN A 173 10.11 -10.73 -1.14
CA ASN A 173 11.03 -11.09 -2.22
C ASN A 173 11.40 -9.89 -3.11
N VAL A 174 11.60 -8.70 -2.54
CA VAL A 174 11.91 -7.52 -3.34
C VAL A 174 13.19 -7.73 -4.14
N THR A 175 13.14 -7.42 -5.45
CA THR A 175 14.27 -7.60 -6.37
C THR A 175 14.69 -6.31 -7.04
N THR A 176 13.77 -5.35 -7.17
CA THR A 176 14.04 -4.10 -7.87
C THR A 176 13.40 -2.94 -7.12
N ILE A 177 14.15 -1.86 -7.00
CA ILE A 177 13.65 -0.54 -6.61
C ILE A 177 14.05 0.42 -7.71
N ALA A 178 13.07 0.99 -8.40
CA ALA A 178 13.28 1.91 -9.51
C ALA A 178 12.84 3.31 -9.10
N LEU A 179 13.75 4.29 -9.22
CA LEU A 179 13.46 5.71 -9.05
C LEU A 179 12.88 6.26 -10.36
N HIS A 180 11.88 7.10 -10.25
CA HIS A 180 11.21 7.74 -11.38
C HIS A 180 10.93 9.21 -11.09
N THR A 181 11.18 10.03 -12.12
CA THR A 181 10.75 11.42 -12.18
C THR A 181 9.58 11.50 -13.17
N PRO A 182 8.40 11.98 -12.79
CA PRO A 182 7.28 12.15 -13.71
C PRO A 182 7.68 13.07 -14.86
N ALA A 183 7.24 12.77 -16.08
CA ALA A 183 7.32 13.72 -17.19
C ALA A 183 6.38 14.91 -16.92
N GLU A 184 6.86 16.14 -17.14
CA GLU A 184 6.05 17.37 -17.08
C GLU A 184 5.06 17.44 -18.25
#